data_071975f551108c4afcf31cade2a6d9dd
#
_entry.id   071975f551108c4afcf31cade2a6d9dd
#
_cell.length_a   1.000
_cell.length_b   1.000
_cell.length_c   1.000
_cell.angle_alpha   90.00
_cell.angle_beta   90.00
_cell.angle_gamma   90.00
#
_symmetry.space_group_name_H-M   'P 1'
#
loop_
_entity.id
_entity.type
_entity.pdbx_description
1 polymer ?
#
loop_
_entity_poly.entity_id
_entity_poly.type
_entity_poly.pdbx_seq_one_letter_code
_entity_poly.pdbx_strand_id
1 'polypeptide(L)'
;MPHQHPPRFLKIVDDAKTRIRETNIDEVKKKIDRGDKFLLVDVREESEFAKDHLPRAIHLGKGIIERDIEARVPDLNAEMVLYCGGGFRSALAADNLQKMGYKNVISMDGGIREWREKGYPLTNDR
;
A
#
# COMPACT_ATOMS: atom_id res chain seq x y z
N MET A 1 20.48 1.18 10.85
CA MET A 1 20.95 0.79 9.52
C MET A 1 19.89 1.09 8.49
N PRO A 2 20.21 1.85 7.48
CA PRO A 2 19.27 2.01 6.39
C PRO A 2 19.10 0.68 5.66
N HIS A 3 17.88 0.41 5.22
CA HIS A 3 17.63 -0.75 4.40
C HIS A 3 18.22 -0.53 3.02
N GLN A 4 19.05 -1.46 2.59
CA GLN A 4 19.59 -1.44 1.24
C GLN A 4 18.82 -2.48 0.42
N HIS A 5 18.28 -2.04 -0.69
CA HIS A 5 17.57 -2.91 -1.61
C HIS A 5 18.46 -3.25 -2.79
N PRO A 6 18.32 -4.43 -3.38
CA PRO A 6 19.11 -4.79 -4.56
C PRO A 6 18.90 -3.81 -5.71
N PRO A 7 19.94 -3.52 -6.49
CA PRO A 7 19.83 -2.48 -7.52
C PRO A 7 18.81 -2.76 -8.62
N ARG A 8 18.60 -4.02 -8.99
CA ARG A 8 17.59 -4.36 -10.00
C ARG A 8 16.18 -4.18 -9.48
N PHE A 9 15.96 -4.47 -8.20
CA PHE A 9 14.68 -4.20 -7.54
C PHE A 9 14.41 -2.70 -7.53
N LEU A 10 15.40 -1.90 -7.12
CA LEU A 10 15.26 -0.44 -7.12
C LEU A 10 14.96 0.09 -8.51
N LYS A 11 15.55 -0.50 -9.53
CA LYS A 11 15.33 -0.05 -10.91
C LYS A 11 13.87 -0.18 -11.32
N ILE A 12 13.23 -1.33 -11.05
CA ILE A 12 11.82 -1.50 -11.42
C ILE A 12 10.91 -0.66 -10.54
N VAL A 13 11.26 -0.45 -9.28
CA VAL A 13 10.51 0.42 -8.39
C VAL A 13 10.58 1.87 -8.87
N ASP A 14 11.77 2.36 -9.17
CA ASP A 14 11.93 3.74 -9.66
C ASP A 14 11.18 3.95 -10.96
N ASP A 15 11.20 2.96 -11.85
CA ASP A 15 10.42 2.99 -13.08
C ASP A 15 8.91 3.08 -12.79
N ALA A 16 8.40 2.24 -11.91
CA ALA A 16 6.99 2.27 -11.52
C ALA A 16 6.59 3.61 -10.92
N LYS A 17 7.47 4.20 -10.11
CA LYS A 17 7.22 5.49 -9.46
C LYS A 17 7.06 6.66 -10.44
N THR A 18 7.51 6.51 -11.68
CA THR A 18 7.28 7.56 -12.70
C THR A 18 5.83 7.60 -13.17
N ARG A 19 5.04 6.56 -12.90
CA ARG A 19 3.67 6.41 -13.42
C ARG A 19 2.59 6.42 -12.35
N ILE A 20 2.94 6.26 -11.08
CA ILE A 20 1.96 6.15 -10.00
C ILE A 20 1.83 7.47 -9.25
N ARG A 21 0.74 7.57 -8.46
CA ARG A 21 0.62 8.62 -7.46
C ARG A 21 1.07 8.07 -6.12
N GLU A 22 1.74 8.92 -5.34
CA GLU A 22 2.17 8.57 -4.00
C GLU A 22 1.57 9.56 -3.00
N THR A 23 1.37 9.09 -1.78
CA THR A 23 1.00 9.90 -0.64
C THR A 23 2.00 9.61 0.49
N ASN A 24 1.77 10.15 1.66
CA ASN A 24 2.64 9.92 2.81
C ASN A 24 1.82 9.49 4.02
N ILE A 25 2.51 9.09 5.09
CA ILE A 25 1.84 8.56 6.28
C ILE A 25 0.95 9.59 6.96
N ASP A 26 1.35 10.84 6.98
CA ASP A 26 0.56 11.89 7.64
C ASP A 26 -0.77 12.13 6.93
N GLU A 27 -0.76 12.13 5.60
CA GLU A 27 -1.99 12.29 4.83
C GLU A 27 -2.93 11.11 5.02
N VAL A 28 -2.39 9.89 5.07
CA VAL A 28 -3.21 8.69 5.31
C VAL A 28 -3.79 8.72 6.73
N LYS A 29 -2.99 9.13 7.71
CA LYS A 29 -3.48 9.27 9.08
C LYS A 29 -4.64 10.25 9.16
N LYS A 30 -4.54 11.37 8.46
CA LYS A 30 -5.64 12.36 8.40
C LYS A 30 -6.90 11.76 7.78
N LYS A 31 -6.76 10.98 6.71
CA LYS A 31 -7.91 10.33 6.07
C LYS A 31 -8.60 9.36 7.02
N ILE A 32 -7.84 8.58 7.76
CA ILE A 32 -8.39 7.64 8.74
C ILE A 32 -9.12 8.41 9.84
N ASP A 33 -8.48 9.45 10.39
CA ASP A 33 -9.03 10.22 11.50
C ASP A 33 -10.31 10.95 11.11
N ARG A 34 -10.44 11.42 9.86
CA ARG A 34 -11.64 12.06 9.35
C ARG A 34 -12.75 11.07 9.01
N GLY A 35 -12.45 9.77 8.97
CA GLY A 35 -13.41 8.76 8.54
C GLY A 35 -13.68 8.80 7.04
N ASP A 36 -12.71 9.24 6.24
CA ASP A 36 -12.87 9.29 4.79
C ASP A 36 -13.14 7.91 4.22
N LYS A 37 -13.93 7.85 3.14
CA LYS A 37 -14.20 6.60 2.44
C LYS A 37 -13.07 6.31 1.47
N PHE A 38 -12.31 5.28 1.77
CA PHE A 38 -11.30 4.74 0.88
C PHE A 38 -10.94 3.34 1.37
N LEU A 39 -10.34 2.55 0.50
CA LEU A 39 -9.81 1.25 0.88
C LEU A 39 -8.35 1.38 1.21
N LEU A 40 -7.95 0.84 2.34
CA LEU A 40 -6.55 0.79 2.75
C LEU A 40 -6.08 -0.66 2.61
N VAL A 41 -5.11 -0.90 1.76
CA VAL A 41 -4.70 -2.24 1.37
C VAL A 41 -3.24 -2.50 1.75
N ASP A 42 -3.05 -3.48 2.60
CA ASP A 42 -1.71 -3.96 2.97
C ASP A 42 -1.29 -5.00 1.93
N VAL A 43 -0.22 -4.72 1.20
CA VAL A 43 0.28 -5.62 0.15
C VAL A 43 1.48 -6.46 0.61
N ARG A 44 1.78 -6.42 1.92
CA ARG A 44 2.85 -7.25 2.49
C ARG A 44 2.45 -8.72 2.52
N GLU A 45 3.35 -9.56 3.00
CA GLU A 45 3.06 -10.97 3.16
C GLU A 45 2.05 -11.20 4.30
N GLU A 46 1.36 -12.33 4.24
CA GLU A 46 0.36 -12.70 5.25
C GLU A 46 0.96 -12.73 6.66
N SER A 47 2.18 -13.24 6.81
CA SER A 47 2.85 -13.31 8.10
C SER A 47 3.13 -11.93 8.70
N GLU A 48 3.38 -10.94 7.84
CA GLU A 48 3.58 -9.57 8.27
C GLU A 48 2.27 -8.94 8.74
N PHE A 49 1.22 -9.12 7.96
CA PHE A 49 -0.11 -8.60 8.26
C PHE A 49 -0.66 -9.19 9.57
N ALA A 50 -0.44 -10.48 9.79
CA ALA A 50 -0.92 -11.17 10.99
C ALA A 50 -0.31 -10.61 12.27
N LYS A 51 0.94 -10.13 12.21
CA LYS A 51 1.59 -9.53 13.36
C LYS A 51 0.97 -8.21 13.76
N ASP A 52 0.91 -7.29 12.81
CA ASP A 52 0.24 -6.01 13.00
C ASP A 52 0.08 -5.31 11.64
N HIS A 53 -0.85 -4.38 11.60
CA HIS A 53 -1.15 -3.62 10.39
C HIS A 53 -1.86 -2.32 10.78
N LEU A 54 -2.02 -1.44 9.82
CA LEU A 54 -2.75 -0.19 10.03
C LEU A 54 -4.23 -0.48 10.33
N PRO A 55 -4.87 0.32 11.19
CA PRO A 55 -6.31 0.18 11.41
C PRO A 55 -7.09 0.32 10.11
N ARG A 56 -8.14 -0.47 9.94
CA ARG A 56 -8.99 -0.54 8.74
C ARG A 56 -8.35 -1.25 7.55
N ALA A 57 -7.08 -1.62 7.60
CA ALA A 57 -6.44 -2.23 6.45
C ALA A 57 -7.02 -3.61 6.16
N ILE A 58 -7.21 -3.89 4.88
CA ILE A 58 -7.47 -5.24 4.40
C ILE A 58 -6.19 -5.79 3.81
N HIS A 59 -6.08 -7.10 3.77
CA HIS A 59 -4.89 -7.74 3.24
C HIS A 59 -5.14 -8.29 1.84
N LEU A 60 -4.33 -7.80 0.89
CA LEU A 60 -4.23 -8.37 -0.46
C LEU A 60 -2.75 -8.34 -0.83
N GLY A 61 -2.06 -9.42 -0.55
CA GLY A 61 -0.61 -9.49 -0.76
C GLY A 61 -0.22 -9.26 -2.21
N LYS A 62 0.93 -8.66 -2.42
CA LYS A 62 1.40 -8.32 -3.77
C LYS A 62 1.43 -9.53 -4.70
N GLY A 63 1.70 -10.71 -4.17
CA GLY A 63 1.76 -11.93 -5.00
C GLY A 63 0.42 -12.37 -5.59
N ILE A 64 -0.69 -11.88 -5.04
CA ILE A 64 -2.03 -12.31 -5.49
C ILE A 64 -2.97 -11.15 -5.81
N ILE A 65 -2.53 -9.91 -5.63
CA ILE A 65 -3.44 -8.77 -5.74
C ILE A 65 -4.02 -8.63 -7.15
N GLU A 66 -3.22 -8.86 -8.18
CA GLU A 66 -3.71 -8.76 -9.57
C GLU A 66 -4.78 -9.81 -9.85
N ARG A 67 -4.64 -10.99 -9.27
CA ARG A 67 -5.61 -12.06 -9.45
C ARG A 67 -6.93 -11.76 -8.72
N ASP A 68 -6.83 -11.18 -7.53
CA ASP A 68 -7.97 -11.14 -6.61
C ASP A 68 -8.68 -9.78 -6.54
N ILE A 69 -8.07 -8.71 -7.07
CA ILE A 69 -8.60 -7.36 -6.86
C ILE A 69 -9.98 -7.15 -7.50
N GLU A 70 -10.23 -7.72 -8.68
CA GLU A 70 -11.49 -7.49 -9.38
C GLU A 70 -12.70 -7.99 -8.58
N ALA A 71 -12.56 -9.13 -7.91
CA ALA A 71 -13.63 -9.69 -7.09
C ALA A 71 -13.85 -8.85 -5.83
N ARG A 72 -12.78 -8.31 -5.26
CA ARG A 72 -12.84 -7.54 -4.01
C ARG A 72 -13.26 -6.10 -4.25
N VAL A 73 -12.82 -5.50 -5.36
CA VAL A 73 -13.05 -4.09 -5.68
C VAL A 73 -13.43 -3.99 -7.15
N PRO A 74 -14.69 -4.27 -7.49
CA PRO A 74 -15.12 -4.21 -8.89
C PRO A 74 -15.20 -2.80 -9.46
N ASP A 75 -15.29 -1.76 -8.62
CA ASP A 75 -15.36 -0.37 -9.07
C ASP A 75 -13.97 0.14 -9.43
N LEU A 76 -13.74 0.40 -10.71
CA LEU A 76 -12.45 0.89 -11.21
C LEU A 76 -12.12 2.31 -10.75
N ASN A 77 -13.08 3.03 -10.19
CA ASN A 77 -12.87 4.37 -9.67
C ASN A 77 -12.71 4.41 -8.15
N ALA A 78 -12.81 3.26 -7.47
CA ALA A 78 -12.67 3.21 -6.03
C ALA A 78 -11.31 3.76 -5.59
N GLU A 79 -11.32 4.62 -4.59
CA GLU A 79 -10.07 5.15 -4.05
C GLU A 79 -9.40 4.09 -3.18
N MET A 80 -8.15 3.78 -3.51
CA MET A 80 -7.37 2.80 -2.76
C MET A 80 -6.01 3.37 -2.42
N VAL A 81 -5.61 3.18 -1.16
CA VAL A 81 -4.25 3.47 -0.72
C VAL A 81 -3.59 2.13 -0.42
N LEU A 82 -2.48 1.86 -1.09
CA LEU A 82 -1.70 0.64 -0.91
C LEU A 82 -0.48 0.95 -0.08
N TYR A 83 -0.13 0.07 0.84
CA TYR A 83 1.11 0.23 1.59
C TYR A 83 1.83 -1.11 1.78
N CYS A 84 3.12 -1.00 2.05
CA CYS A 84 3.97 -2.13 2.38
C CYS A 84 4.92 -1.73 3.50
N GLY A 85 6.13 -2.31 3.56
CA GLY A 85 7.10 -1.96 4.58
C GLY A 85 7.64 -0.54 4.43
N GLY A 86 8.08 -0.18 3.23
CA GLY A 86 8.72 1.11 2.96
C GLY A 86 8.24 1.86 1.73
N GLY A 87 7.25 1.33 1.02
CA GLY A 87 6.70 1.98 -0.17
C GLY A 87 7.18 1.42 -1.49
N PHE A 88 8.00 0.37 -1.48
CA PHE A 88 8.54 -0.20 -2.71
C PHE A 88 7.62 -1.25 -3.33
N ARG A 89 7.21 -2.26 -2.56
CA ARG A 89 6.26 -3.28 -3.04
C ARG A 89 4.92 -2.66 -3.42
N SER A 90 4.46 -1.67 -2.64
CA SER A 90 3.20 -0.97 -2.93
C SER A 90 3.27 -0.14 -4.21
N ALA A 91 4.44 0.41 -4.53
CA ALA A 91 4.62 1.13 -5.79
C ALA A 91 4.45 0.19 -6.99
N LEU A 92 5.04 -1.01 -6.92
CA LEU A 92 4.90 -2.01 -7.99
C LEU A 92 3.46 -2.48 -8.11
N ALA A 93 2.79 -2.72 -6.99
CA ALA A 93 1.39 -3.13 -6.99
C ALA A 93 0.49 -2.05 -7.58
N ALA A 94 0.72 -0.78 -7.20
CA ALA A 94 -0.07 0.33 -7.72
C ALA A 94 0.09 0.45 -9.23
N ASP A 95 1.30 0.30 -9.75
CA ASP A 95 1.55 0.35 -11.19
C ASP A 95 0.78 -0.74 -11.92
N ASN A 96 0.79 -1.97 -11.39
CA ASN A 96 0.06 -3.06 -12.01
C ASN A 96 -1.45 -2.85 -11.97
N LEU A 97 -1.99 -2.33 -10.87
CA LEU A 97 -3.43 -2.07 -10.79
C LEU A 97 -3.85 -0.98 -11.78
N GLN A 98 -3.01 0.02 -12.01
CA GLN A 98 -3.28 1.03 -13.06
C GLN A 98 -3.33 0.40 -14.43
N LYS A 99 -2.45 -0.56 -14.72
CA LYS A 99 -2.47 -1.30 -15.99
C LYS A 99 -3.76 -2.11 -16.16
N MET A 100 -4.38 -2.50 -15.06
CA MET A 100 -5.65 -3.23 -15.08
C MET A 100 -6.86 -2.31 -15.21
N GLY A 101 -6.65 -0.99 -15.19
CA GLY A 101 -7.73 -0.02 -15.38
C GLY A 101 -8.18 0.70 -14.13
N TYR A 102 -7.59 0.42 -12.97
CA TYR A 102 -7.93 1.13 -11.74
C TYR A 102 -7.38 2.55 -11.81
N LYS A 103 -8.24 3.54 -11.55
CA LYS A 103 -7.94 4.95 -11.84
C LYS A 103 -7.58 5.76 -10.60
N ASN A 104 -7.78 5.22 -9.42
CA ASN A 104 -7.63 5.99 -8.19
C ASN A 104 -6.82 5.21 -7.14
N VAL A 105 -5.64 4.77 -7.56
CA VAL A 105 -4.73 3.97 -6.74
C VAL A 105 -3.54 4.83 -6.33
N ILE A 106 -3.24 4.84 -5.05
CA ILE A 106 -2.20 5.69 -4.47
C ILE A 106 -1.31 4.80 -3.60
N SER A 107 0.00 4.94 -3.71
CA SER A 107 0.96 4.21 -2.86
C SER A 107 1.39 5.10 -1.70
N MET A 108 1.36 4.56 -0.48
CA MET A 108 1.82 5.30 0.70
C MET A 108 3.33 5.15 0.84
N ASP A 109 4.05 6.20 0.46
CA ASP A 109 5.50 6.24 0.63
C ASP A 109 5.85 6.20 2.12
N GLY A 110 6.98 5.60 2.44
CA GLY A 110 7.41 5.41 3.82
C GLY A 110 6.84 4.17 4.49
N GLY A 111 5.65 3.74 4.10
CA GLY A 111 5.05 2.49 4.54
C GLY A 111 4.84 2.37 6.04
N ILE A 112 4.60 1.14 6.47
CA ILE A 112 4.36 0.86 7.90
C ILE A 112 5.61 1.15 8.75
N ARG A 113 6.80 1.14 8.13
CA ARG A 113 8.03 1.45 8.86
C ARG A 113 7.99 2.87 9.42
N GLU A 114 7.71 3.87 8.56
CA GLU A 114 7.59 5.25 9.01
C GLU A 114 6.38 5.45 9.92
N TRP A 115 5.29 4.78 9.62
CA TRP A 115 4.09 4.80 10.46
C TRP A 115 4.42 4.39 11.89
N ARG A 116 5.16 3.30 12.03
CA ARG A 116 5.58 2.77 13.33
C ARG A 116 6.54 3.73 14.04
N GLU A 117 7.51 4.28 13.31
CA GLU A 117 8.48 5.23 13.86
C GLU A 117 7.80 6.50 14.38
N LYS A 118 6.74 6.94 13.72
CA LYS A 118 5.97 8.10 14.11
C LYS A 118 5.08 7.83 15.34
N GLY A 119 4.92 6.58 15.71
CA GLY A 119 4.06 6.21 16.83
C GLY A 119 2.59 6.18 16.51
N TYR A 120 2.22 6.12 15.25
CA TYR A 120 0.83 6.01 14.84
C TYR A 120 0.26 4.63 15.17
N PRO A 121 -1.06 4.52 15.39
CA PRO A 121 -1.66 3.28 15.91
C PRO A 121 -1.58 2.11 14.94
N LEU A 122 -1.36 0.93 15.51
CA LEU A 122 -1.36 -0.34 14.79
C LEU A 122 -2.32 -1.29 15.48
N THR A 123 -2.78 -2.29 14.76
CA THR A 123 -3.67 -3.32 15.30
C THR A 123 -3.28 -4.67 14.74
N ASN A 124 -3.71 -5.74 15.41
CA ASN A 124 -3.62 -7.09 14.88
C ASN A 124 -5.02 -7.71 14.67
N ASP A 125 -6.06 -6.91 14.77
CA ASP A 125 -7.43 -7.35 14.49
C ASP A 125 -7.61 -7.59 12.99
N ARG A 126 -8.34 -8.65 12.64
CA ARG A 126 -8.55 -8.99 11.24
C ARG A 126 -9.95 -8.68 10.76
#